data_19b0e48a7a5a6c61c4b8ead3cf20f56b
#
_entry.id   19b0e48a7a5a6c61c4b8ead3cf20f56b
#
_cell.length_a   1.000
_cell.length_b   1.000
_cell.length_c   1.000
_cell.angle_alpha   90.00
_cell.angle_beta   90.00
_cell.angle_gamma   90.00
#
_symmetry.space_group_name_H-M   'P 1'
#
loop_
_entity.id
_entity.type
_entity.pdbx_description
1 polymer ?
#
loop_
_entity_poly.entity_id
_entity_poly.type
_entity_poly.pdbx_seq_one_letter_code
_entity_poly.pdbx_strand_id
1 'polypeptide(L)'
;MLFRSRTILVGKNNLQNDKLTASADLNEIWLHAKAMPGSHVIIVGENPDDETIVFAAKIAAAYSKGSNSSKVPVDYTKRRYVKKPSGSKPGFVIYTNQKTLYVDPEKPAEV
;
A
#
# COMPACT_ATOMS: atom_id res chain seq x y z
N MET A 1 -12.06 -2.68 -0.07
CA MET A 1 -12.30 -4.11 -0.38
C MET A 1 -12.02 -4.96 0.86
N LEU A 2 -12.46 -6.20 0.86
CA LEU A 2 -12.29 -7.10 2.01
C LEU A 2 -11.43 -8.30 1.63
N PHE A 3 -10.58 -8.70 2.55
CA PHE A 3 -9.88 -9.98 2.51
C PHE A 3 -10.03 -10.63 3.88
N ARG A 4 -10.75 -11.76 3.96
CA ARG A 4 -11.01 -12.50 5.21
C ARG A 4 -11.54 -11.59 6.32
N SER A 5 -12.52 -10.77 5.99
CA SER A 5 -13.15 -9.79 6.90
C SER A 5 -12.26 -8.61 7.30
N ARG A 6 -11.06 -8.49 6.74
CA ARG A 6 -10.20 -7.34 6.97
C ARG A 6 -10.33 -6.36 5.80
N THR A 7 -10.54 -5.08 6.10
CA THR A 7 -10.67 -4.04 5.08
C THR A 7 -9.31 -3.64 4.55
N ILE A 8 -9.21 -3.58 3.22
CA ILE A 8 -8.03 -3.08 2.51
C ILE A 8 -8.45 -1.81 1.76
N LEU A 9 -7.79 -0.71 2.02
CA LEU A 9 -8.08 0.58 1.40
C LEU A 9 -7.03 0.87 0.33
N VAL A 10 -7.49 1.37 -0.82
CA VAL A 10 -6.62 1.67 -1.96
C VAL A 10 -6.89 3.09 -2.43
N GLY A 11 -5.85 3.91 -2.48
CA GLY A 11 -5.94 5.26 -3.03
C GLY A 11 -5.95 5.21 -4.56
N LYS A 12 -6.84 5.99 -5.18
CA LYS A 12 -7.02 5.97 -6.64
C LYS A 12 -6.32 7.13 -7.34
N ASN A 13 -5.83 8.09 -6.59
CA ASN A 13 -5.07 9.23 -7.11
C ASN A 13 -4.22 9.80 -5.99
N ASN A 14 -3.35 10.75 -6.33
CA ASN A 14 -2.38 11.27 -5.36
C ASN A 14 -3.04 11.96 -4.16
N LEU A 15 -4.15 12.66 -4.36
CA LEU A 15 -4.86 13.29 -3.24
C LEU A 15 -5.50 12.27 -2.32
N GLN A 16 -6.10 11.21 -2.89
CA GLN A 16 -6.65 10.12 -2.10
C GLN A 16 -5.55 9.36 -1.36
N ASN A 17 -4.41 9.16 -2.00
CA ASN A 17 -3.26 8.53 -1.36
C ASN A 17 -2.85 9.29 -0.10
N ASP A 18 -2.74 10.60 -0.18
CA ASP A 18 -2.39 11.44 0.97
C ASP A 18 -3.42 11.34 2.08
N LYS A 19 -4.71 11.44 1.74
CA LYS A 19 -5.80 11.36 2.72
C LYS A 19 -5.85 10.01 3.40
N LEU A 20 -5.72 8.95 2.62
CA LEU A 20 -5.75 7.57 3.10
C LEU A 20 -4.63 7.34 4.11
N THR A 21 -3.43 7.74 3.76
CA THR A 21 -2.25 7.56 4.61
C THR A 21 -2.35 8.43 5.85
N ALA A 22 -2.76 9.69 5.71
CA ALA A 22 -2.90 10.59 6.86
C ALA A 22 -3.96 10.11 7.86
N SER A 23 -5.00 9.43 7.39
CA SER A 23 -6.12 8.96 8.23
C SER A 23 -5.85 7.61 8.88
N ALA A 24 -4.84 6.87 8.43
CA ALA A 24 -4.55 5.54 8.97
C ALA A 24 -3.98 5.64 10.39
N ASP A 25 -4.29 4.63 11.22
CA ASP A 25 -3.70 4.53 12.55
C ASP A 25 -2.22 4.18 12.46
N LEU A 26 -1.43 4.60 13.44
CA LEU A 26 0.02 4.48 13.42
C LEU A 26 0.52 3.04 13.33
N ASN A 27 -0.26 2.09 13.81
CA ASN A 27 0.13 0.66 13.78
C ASN A 27 -0.44 -0.10 12.58
N GLU A 28 -1.22 0.56 11.73
CA GLU A 28 -1.71 -0.08 10.51
C GLU A 28 -0.60 -0.21 9.48
N ILE A 29 -0.69 -1.22 8.62
CA ILE A 29 0.31 -1.47 7.60
C ILE A 29 0.00 -0.64 6.35
N TRP A 30 1.00 0.08 5.89
CA TRP A 30 1.01 0.85 4.66
C TRP A 30 1.87 0.12 3.63
N LEU A 31 1.39 0.07 2.38
CA LEU A 31 2.11 -0.61 1.29
C LEU A 31 2.15 0.28 0.05
N HIS A 32 3.21 0.12 -0.72
CA HIS A 32 3.39 0.84 -1.98
C HIS A 32 4.42 0.11 -2.85
N ALA A 33 4.18 0.06 -4.16
CA ALA A 33 5.17 -0.48 -5.08
C ALA A 33 6.47 0.33 -4.99
N LYS A 34 7.60 -0.38 -4.92
CA LYS A 34 8.90 0.23 -4.69
C LYS A 34 9.37 1.04 -5.89
N ALA A 35 9.77 2.29 -5.63
CA ALA A 35 10.43 3.16 -6.61
C ALA A 35 9.66 3.36 -7.92
N MET A 36 8.34 3.31 -7.88
CA MET A 36 7.50 3.56 -9.05
C MET A 36 6.18 4.21 -8.62
N PRO A 37 5.50 4.93 -9.54
CA PRO A 37 4.18 5.47 -9.24
C PRO A 37 3.16 4.36 -8.97
N GLY A 38 2.30 4.56 -7.99
CA GLY A 38 1.26 3.60 -7.65
C GLY A 38 0.38 4.08 -6.51
N SER A 39 -0.60 3.26 -6.17
CA SER A 39 -1.52 3.54 -5.08
C SER A 39 -0.90 3.27 -3.73
N HIS A 40 -1.22 4.11 -2.75
CA HIS A 40 -1.03 3.76 -1.35
C HIS A 40 -2.10 2.76 -0.96
N VAL A 41 -1.71 1.75 -0.21
CA VAL A 41 -2.62 0.71 0.28
C VAL A 41 -2.50 0.64 1.79
N ILE A 42 -3.65 0.56 2.47
CA ILE A 42 -3.70 0.44 3.93
C ILE A 42 -4.48 -0.82 4.29
N ILE A 43 -3.91 -1.63 5.17
CA ILE A 43 -4.61 -2.73 5.80
C ILE A 43 -5.21 -2.19 7.11
N VAL A 44 -6.54 -2.13 7.20
CA VAL A 44 -7.21 -1.59 8.38
C VAL A 44 -7.08 -2.56 9.55
N GLY A 45 -6.73 -2.02 10.72
CA GLY A 45 -6.55 -2.80 11.94
C GLY A 45 -5.10 -3.25 12.14
N GLU A 46 -4.81 -3.69 13.36
CA GLU A 46 -3.45 -4.08 13.74
C GLU A 46 -3.16 -5.55 13.47
N ASN A 47 -1.89 -5.87 13.36
CA ASN A 47 -1.37 -7.24 13.28
C ASN A 47 -2.04 -8.12 12.22
N PRO A 48 -2.07 -7.69 10.95
CA PRO A 48 -2.54 -8.57 9.89
C PRO A 48 -1.61 -9.78 9.76
N ASP A 49 -2.19 -10.93 9.37
CA ASP A 49 -1.38 -12.12 9.11
C ASP A 49 -0.61 -11.98 7.79
N ASP A 50 0.33 -12.89 7.57
CA ASP A 50 1.19 -12.84 6.39
C ASP A 50 0.40 -12.97 5.08
N GLU A 51 -0.65 -13.77 5.06
CA GLU A 51 -1.48 -13.93 3.86
C GLU A 51 -2.20 -12.63 3.50
N THR A 52 -2.65 -11.88 4.49
CA THR A 52 -3.27 -10.57 4.26
C THR A 52 -2.25 -9.57 3.71
N ILE A 53 -1.04 -9.59 4.23
CA ILE A 53 0.04 -8.71 3.74
C ILE A 53 0.37 -9.05 2.28
N VAL A 54 0.48 -10.34 1.95
CA VAL A 54 0.73 -10.77 0.56
C VAL A 54 -0.40 -10.34 -0.36
N PHE A 55 -1.64 -10.52 0.07
CA PHE A 55 -2.81 -10.08 -0.71
C PHE A 55 -2.76 -8.57 -0.98
N ALA A 56 -2.53 -7.77 0.05
CA ALA A 56 -2.44 -6.31 -0.07
C ALA A 56 -1.26 -5.89 -0.96
N ALA A 57 -0.14 -6.61 -0.90
CA ALA A 57 1.02 -6.34 -1.76
C ALA A 57 0.68 -6.60 -3.23
N LYS A 58 -0.04 -7.67 -3.54
CA LYS A 58 -0.50 -7.95 -4.91
C LYS A 58 -1.43 -6.86 -5.43
N ILE A 59 -2.28 -6.33 -4.56
CA ILE A 59 -3.15 -5.20 -4.88
C ILE A 59 -2.32 -3.96 -5.19
N ALA A 60 -1.34 -3.63 -4.34
CA ALA A 60 -0.47 -2.48 -4.56
C ALA A 60 0.28 -2.60 -5.88
N ALA A 61 0.77 -3.79 -6.22
CA ALA A 61 1.43 -4.05 -7.50
C ALA A 61 0.46 -3.86 -8.68
N ALA A 62 -0.78 -4.32 -8.55
CA ALA A 62 -1.78 -4.21 -9.61
C ALA A 62 -2.18 -2.76 -9.90
N TYR A 63 -2.11 -1.89 -8.89
CA TYR A 63 -2.43 -0.46 -9.02
C TYR A 63 -1.17 0.40 -9.11
N SER A 64 -0.11 -0.12 -9.73
CA SER A 64 1.15 0.57 -9.94
C SER A 64 1.56 0.54 -11.40
N LYS A 65 2.63 1.25 -11.72
CA LYS A 65 3.25 1.20 -13.05
C LYS A 65 3.76 -0.20 -13.41
N GLY A 66 3.97 -1.07 -12.43
CA GLY A 66 4.39 -2.44 -12.63
C GLY A 66 3.27 -3.43 -12.89
N SER A 67 2.03 -2.97 -13.13
CA SER A 67 0.84 -3.84 -13.21
C SER A 67 0.90 -4.93 -14.28
N ASN A 68 1.73 -4.76 -15.31
CA ASN A 68 1.91 -5.75 -16.38
C ASN A 68 3.21 -6.55 -16.23
N SER A 69 3.92 -6.37 -15.13
CA SER A 69 5.17 -7.07 -14.87
C SER A 69 4.95 -8.23 -13.89
N SER A 70 5.95 -9.11 -13.79
CA SER A 70 5.98 -10.12 -12.75
C SER A 70 7.01 -9.74 -11.69
N LYS A 71 6.89 -10.31 -10.50
CA LYS A 71 7.84 -10.08 -9.39
C LYS A 71 8.04 -8.60 -9.09
N VAL A 72 6.93 -7.87 -8.97
CA VAL A 72 6.96 -6.45 -8.65
C VAL A 72 7.36 -6.27 -7.18
N PRO A 73 8.38 -5.46 -6.89
CA PRO A 73 8.75 -5.20 -5.49
C PRO A 73 7.72 -4.27 -4.86
N VAL A 74 7.22 -4.66 -3.70
CA VAL A 74 6.27 -3.86 -2.91
C VAL A 74 6.84 -3.68 -1.52
N ASP A 75 7.00 -2.43 -1.11
CA ASP A 75 7.44 -2.08 0.24
C ASP A 75 6.24 -2.03 1.17
N TYR A 76 6.42 -2.51 2.40
CA TYR A 76 5.41 -2.35 3.43
C TYR A 76 6.07 -2.03 4.77
N THR A 77 5.39 -1.19 5.54
CA THR A 77 5.86 -0.74 6.84
C THR A 77 4.66 -0.25 7.64
N LYS A 78 4.85 -0.02 8.93
CA LYS A 78 3.79 0.60 9.73
C LYS A 78 3.61 2.07 9.33
N ARG A 79 2.38 2.55 9.36
CA ARG A 79 2.03 3.94 9.05
C ARG A 79 2.91 4.94 9.83
N ARG A 80 3.28 4.62 11.07
CA ARG A 80 4.12 5.51 11.89
C ARG A 80 5.46 5.83 11.25
N TYR A 81 5.95 4.98 10.35
CA TYR A 81 7.23 5.18 9.68
C TYR A 81 7.09 5.88 8.33
N VAL A 82 5.88 6.30 7.97
CA VAL A 82 5.60 7.02 6.72
C VAL A 82 5.45 8.49 7.04
N LYS A 83 6.24 9.34 6.37
CA LYS A 83 6.24 10.79 6.62
C LYS A 83 5.92 11.53 5.34
N LYS A 84 5.12 12.59 5.48
CA LYS A 84 4.82 13.53 4.39
C LYS A 84 5.68 14.77 4.60
N PRO A 85 6.78 14.97 3.82
CA PRO A 85 7.59 16.18 3.97
C PRO A 85 6.76 17.44 3.68
N SER A 86 6.99 18.49 4.45
CA SER A 86 6.29 19.76 4.28
C SER A 86 6.52 20.29 2.87
N GLY A 87 5.43 20.69 2.19
CA GLY A 87 5.50 21.25 0.83
C GLY A 87 5.75 20.22 -0.26
N SER A 88 5.77 18.93 0.05
CA SER A 88 5.96 17.90 -0.97
C SER A 88 4.71 17.73 -1.84
N LYS A 89 4.91 17.19 -3.04
CA LYS A 89 3.81 16.95 -3.99
C LYS A 89 2.79 15.97 -3.43
N PRO A 90 1.51 16.08 -3.83
CA PRO A 90 0.52 15.08 -3.47
C PRO A 90 0.99 13.67 -3.84
N GLY A 91 0.81 12.74 -2.92
CA GLY A 91 1.22 11.35 -3.11
C GLY A 91 2.66 11.05 -2.75
N PHE A 92 3.51 12.05 -2.62
CA PHE A 92 4.91 11.82 -2.26
C PHE A 92 5.07 11.66 -0.75
N VAL A 93 5.76 10.59 -0.34
CA VAL A 93 6.08 10.32 1.06
C VAL A 93 7.48 9.74 1.13
N ILE A 94 8.08 9.82 2.31
CA ILE A 94 9.29 9.08 2.66
C ILE A 94 8.95 8.11 3.77
N TYR A 95 9.64 6.99 3.80
CA TYR A 95 9.36 5.96 4.81
C TYR A 95 10.61 5.16 5.16
N THR A 96 10.56 4.53 6.33
CA THR A 96 11.66 3.74 6.87
C THR A 96 11.12 2.43 7.42
N ASN A 97 12.03 1.55 7.86
CA ASN A 97 11.72 0.27 8.50
C ASN A 97 10.92 -0.67 7.61
N GLN A 98 10.94 -0.43 6.29
CA GLN A 98 10.18 -1.24 5.36
C GLN A 98 10.79 -2.61 5.14
N LYS A 99 9.91 -3.56 4.84
CA LYS A 99 10.25 -4.84 4.24
C LYS A 99 9.75 -4.83 2.81
N THR A 100 10.33 -5.65 1.96
CA THR A 100 9.95 -5.71 0.55
C THR A 100 9.51 -7.13 0.20
N LEU A 101 8.36 -7.23 -0.47
CA LEU A 101 7.88 -8.48 -1.06
C LEU A 101 7.93 -8.36 -2.57
N TYR A 102 8.25 -9.45 -3.25
CA TYR A 102 8.21 -9.53 -4.71
C TYR A 102 6.99 -10.36 -5.09
N VAL A 103 6.01 -9.72 -5.70
CA VAL A 103 4.71 -10.34 -5.96
C VAL A 103 4.29 -10.16 -7.41
N ASP A 104 3.46 -11.06 -7.89
CA ASP A 104 2.81 -10.90 -9.18
C ASP A 104 1.54 -10.08 -8.98
N PRO A 105 1.32 -9.02 -9.79
CA PRO A 105 0.12 -8.19 -9.64
C PRO A 105 -1.16 -9.00 -9.80
N GLU A 106 -2.13 -8.73 -8.94
CA GLU A 106 -3.42 -9.41 -8.99
C GLU A 106 -4.51 -8.45 -8.55
N LYS A 107 -5.36 -8.05 -9.49
CA LYS A 107 -6.52 -7.26 -9.15
C LYS A 107 -7.59 -8.17 -8.57
N PRO A 108 -8.26 -7.75 -7.48
CA PRO A 108 -9.36 -8.53 -6.95
C PRO A 108 -10.48 -8.59 -7.98
N ALA A 109 -11.21 -9.70 -7.97
CA ALA A 109 -12.42 -9.80 -8.77
C ALA A 109 -13.41 -8.76 -8.25
N GLU A 110 -13.88 -7.90 -9.15
CA GLU A 110 -14.94 -6.96 -8.78
C GLU A 110 -16.27 -7.69 -8.77
N VAL A 111 -17.02 -7.42 -7.72
CA VAL A 111 -18.33 -8.02 -7.54
C VAL A 111 -19.40 -7.01 -7.94
#